data_6f4b37f250651823551db9f772971ce0
#
_entry.id   6f4b37f250651823551db9f772971ce0
#
_cell.length_a   1.000
_cell.length_b   1.000
_cell.length_c   1.000
_cell.angle_alpha   90.00
_cell.angle_beta   90.00
_cell.angle_gamma   90.00
#
_symmetry.space_group_name_H-M   'P 1'
#
loop_
_entity.id
_entity.type
_entity.pdbx_description
1 polymer ?
#
loop_
_entity_poly.entity_id
_entity_poly.type
_entity_poly.pdbx_seq_one_letter_code
_entity_poly.pdbx_strand_id
1 'polypeptide(L)'
;MYAFPAATKVAAFLAIGLFIPTNAFLVPYYVMITKIGLYDSAMGIMFVYAGINLPQSLMIIKGYMGSIPKTILEAADIDGASSHMILRKIVLPISVPGIVTACIFIIINCWNELLFANLLSQSDVSRTIQVAIRSFLTTFSANYAHAFAAMVISILPTIIIYAFLTDKIIGGMTAGAVKG
;
A
#
# COMPACT_ATOMS: atom_id res chain seq x y z
N MET A 1 -18.11 0.48 20.64
CA MET A 1 -16.82 0.43 19.92
C MET A 1 -15.70 0.40 20.96
N TYR A 2 -14.98 -0.70 21.05
CA TYR A 2 -13.93 -0.89 22.05
C TYR A 2 -12.84 0.17 21.84
N ALA A 3 -12.79 1.14 22.73
CA ALA A 3 -11.79 2.19 22.71
C ALA A 3 -10.49 1.65 23.29
N PHE A 4 -9.60 1.16 22.43
CA PHE A 4 -8.23 0.94 22.84
C PHE A 4 -7.58 2.32 23.05
N PRO A 5 -7.19 2.69 24.28
CA PRO A 5 -6.79 4.07 24.59
C PRO A 5 -5.65 4.61 23.72
N ALA A 6 -4.77 3.72 23.24
CA ALA A 6 -3.67 4.08 22.37
C ALA A 6 -4.04 4.09 20.86
N ALA A 7 -5.21 3.56 20.46
CA ALA A 7 -5.56 3.42 19.04
C ALA A 7 -5.55 4.75 18.28
N THR A 8 -6.10 5.80 18.90
CA THR A 8 -6.12 7.14 18.32
C THR A 8 -4.70 7.71 18.18
N LYS A 9 -3.86 7.53 19.21
CA LYS A 9 -2.47 8.00 19.19
C LYS A 9 -1.63 7.26 18.14
N VAL A 10 -1.77 5.94 18.06
CA VAL A 10 -1.10 5.12 17.04
C VAL A 10 -1.55 5.51 15.64
N ALA A 11 -2.86 5.66 15.42
CA ALA A 11 -3.38 6.09 14.12
C ALA A 11 -2.91 7.50 13.74
N ALA A 12 -2.87 8.43 14.68
CA ALA A 12 -2.35 9.78 14.46
C ALA A 12 -0.85 9.76 14.14
N PHE A 13 -0.06 8.98 14.88
CA PHE A 13 1.37 8.81 14.62
C PHE A 13 1.62 8.26 13.21
N LEU A 14 0.92 7.21 12.81
CA LEU A 14 1.06 6.64 11.46
C LEU A 14 0.58 7.62 10.39
N ALA A 15 -0.47 8.41 10.64
CA ALA A 15 -0.95 9.42 9.71
C ALA A 15 0.08 10.53 9.45
N ILE A 16 0.98 10.85 10.40
CA ILE A 16 2.09 11.80 10.20
C ILE A 16 2.96 11.35 9.01
N GLY A 17 3.11 10.04 8.79
CA GLY A 17 3.86 9.50 7.66
C GLY A 17 3.36 9.97 6.28
N LEU A 18 2.09 10.38 6.16
CA LEU A 18 1.55 10.93 4.91
C LEU A 18 2.05 12.34 4.59
N PHE A 19 2.48 13.09 5.60
CA PHE A 19 2.97 14.46 5.44
C PHE A 19 4.47 14.53 5.20
N ILE A 20 5.19 13.43 5.43
CA ILE A 20 6.64 13.38 5.22
C ILE A 20 6.88 12.98 3.76
N PRO A 21 7.65 13.76 3.00
CA PRO A 21 8.03 13.38 1.64
C PRO A 21 8.74 12.02 1.64
N THR A 22 8.21 11.05 0.90
CA THR A 22 8.74 9.67 0.88
C THR A 22 10.23 9.64 0.54
N ASN A 23 10.67 10.55 -0.35
CA ASN A 23 12.08 10.66 -0.75
C ASN A 23 13.04 11.01 0.41
N ALA A 24 12.54 11.65 1.49
CA ALA A 24 13.35 11.93 2.67
C ALA A 24 13.83 10.65 3.38
N PHE A 25 13.15 9.54 3.16
CA PHE A 25 13.49 8.24 3.74
C PHE A 25 14.52 7.43 2.93
N LEU A 26 14.97 7.90 1.76
CA LEU A 26 15.91 7.14 0.91
C LEU A 26 17.17 6.73 1.68
N VAL A 27 17.86 7.68 2.28
CA VAL A 27 19.10 7.40 3.04
C VAL A 27 18.83 6.59 4.31
N PRO A 28 17.84 6.97 5.17
CA PRO A 28 17.49 6.17 6.34
C PRO A 28 17.16 4.72 6.02
N TYR A 29 16.36 4.45 5.00
CA TYR A 29 16.03 3.07 4.61
C TYR A 29 17.22 2.32 4.05
N TYR A 30 18.05 2.95 3.23
CA TYR A 30 19.29 2.34 2.74
C TYR A 30 20.17 1.87 3.90
N VAL A 31 20.43 2.76 4.85
CA VAL A 31 21.26 2.45 6.03
C VAL A 31 20.64 1.33 6.88
N MET A 32 19.32 1.38 7.09
CA MET A 32 18.61 0.39 7.88
C MET A 32 18.68 -1.00 7.22
N ILE A 33 18.31 -1.08 5.93
CA ILE A 33 18.28 -2.34 5.17
C ILE A 33 19.70 -2.95 5.04
N THR A 34 20.70 -2.12 4.84
CA THR A 34 22.12 -2.57 4.81
C THR A 34 22.56 -3.12 6.17
N LYS A 35 22.23 -2.42 7.26
CA LYS A 35 22.62 -2.86 8.63
C LYS A 35 22.00 -4.19 9.04
N ILE A 36 20.78 -4.49 8.59
CA ILE A 36 20.12 -5.77 8.89
C ILE A 36 20.47 -6.87 7.88
N GLY A 37 21.39 -6.59 6.92
CA GLY A 37 21.88 -7.59 5.97
C GLY A 37 20.91 -7.94 4.85
N LEU A 38 19.91 -7.10 4.58
CA LEU A 38 18.89 -7.33 3.54
C LEU A 38 19.10 -6.45 2.29
N TYR A 39 20.27 -5.81 2.16
CA TYR A 39 20.63 -5.09 0.94
C TYR A 39 20.69 -6.03 -0.25
N ASP A 40 20.28 -5.54 -1.41
CA ASP A 40 20.22 -6.29 -2.67
C ASP A 40 19.41 -7.58 -2.60
N SER A 41 18.28 -7.52 -1.89
CA SER A 41 17.35 -8.63 -1.76
C SER A 41 15.90 -8.18 -1.94
N ALA A 42 15.06 -9.08 -2.47
CA ALA A 42 13.62 -8.85 -2.58
C ALA A 42 12.98 -8.60 -1.20
N MET A 43 13.50 -9.25 -0.14
CA MET A 43 13.02 -9.07 1.22
C MET A 43 13.27 -7.63 1.72
N GLY A 44 14.45 -7.05 1.44
CA GLY A 44 14.75 -5.67 1.79
C GLY A 44 13.80 -4.67 1.13
N ILE A 45 13.51 -4.86 -0.15
CA ILE A 45 12.54 -4.04 -0.90
C ILE A 45 11.14 -4.19 -0.30
N MET A 46 10.71 -5.42 0.02
CA MET A 46 9.39 -5.68 0.62
C MET A 46 9.22 -4.96 1.97
N PHE A 47 10.23 -4.94 2.84
CA PHE A 47 10.16 -4.20 4.11
C PHE A 47 10.00 -2.70 3.90
N VAL A 48 10.73 -2.12 2.94
CA VAL A 48 10.59 -0.70 2.62
C VAL A 48 9.20 -0.41 2.06
N TYR A 49 8.72 -1.23 1.13
CA TYR A 49 7.38 -1.06 0.53
C TYR A 49 6.26 -1.21 1.56
N ALA A 50 6.39 -2.13 2.50
CA ALA A 50 5.45 -2.24 3.61
C ALA A 50 5.43 -0.96 4.45
N GLY A 51 6.60 -0.41 4.79
CA GLY A 51 6.71 0.81 5.58
C GLY A 51 6.09 2.03 4.91
N ILE A 52 6.41 2.29 3.65
CA ILE A 52 5.93 3.49 2.93
C ILE A 52 4.44 3.44 2.60
N ASN A 53 3.87 2.25 2.42
CA ASN A 53 2.44 2.09 2.11
C ASN A 53 1.56 1.97 3.37
N LEU A 54 2.14 1.72 4.55
CA LEU A 54 1.39 1.52 5.79
C LEU A 54 0.49 2.70 6.18
N PRO A 55 0.94 3.98 6.13
CA PRO A 55 0.12 5.12 6.49
C PRO A 55 -1.13 5.27 5.60
N GLN A 56 -0.97 5.16 4.29
CA GLN A 56 -2.07 5.27 3.33
C GLN A 56 -3.08 4.13 3.50
N SER A 57 -2.60 2.89 3.63
CA SER A 57 -3.44 1.72 3.82
C SER A 57 -4.26 1.81 5.09
N LEU A 58 -3.64 2.26 6.19
CA LEU A 58 -4.33 2.50 7.45
C LEU A 58 -5.48 3.50 7.29
N MET A 59 -5.24 4.61 6.59
CA MET A 59 -6.27 5.64 6.40
C MET A 59 -7.44 5.12 5.58
N ILE A 60 -7.19 4.38 4.51
CA ILE A 60 -8.22 3.78 3.67
C ILE A 60 -9.07 2.80 4.49
N ILE A 61 -8.43 1.83 5.15
CA ILE A 61 -9.12 0.81 5.94
C ILE A 61 -9.90 1.45 7.11
N LYS A 62 -9.28 2.39 7.82
CA LYS A 62 -9.92 3.13 8.92
C LYS A 62 -11.14 3.91 8.46
N GLY A 63 -11.07 4.55 7.28
CA GLY A 63 -12.20 5.24 6.68
C GLY A 63 -13.39 4.30 6.44
N TYR A 64 -13.11 3.14 5.86
CA TYR A 64 -14.12 2.10 5.63
C TYR A 64 -14.72 1.55 6.92
N MET A 65 -13.90 1.18 7.89
CA MET A 65 -14.37 0.70 9.19
C MET A 65 -15.19 1.76 9.93
N GLY A 66 -14.86 3.04 9.73
CA GLY A 66 -15.59 4.17 10.33
C GLY A 66 -16.97 4.43 9.69
N SER A 67 -17.23 3.90 8.49
CA SER A 67 -18.53 4.01 7.82
C SER A 67 -19.53 2.95 8.27
N ILE A 68 -19.12 1.94 9.03
CA ILE A 68 -20.01 0.90 9.56
C ILE A 68 -20.97 1.53 10.58
N PRO A 69 -22.31 1.39 10.38
CA PRO A 69 -23.28 1.92 11.32
C PRO A 69 -23.10 1.33 12.72
N LYS A 70 -23.09 2.20 13.73
CA LYS A 70 -22.94 1.76 15.13
C LYS A 70 -24.08 0.84 15.57
N THR A 71 -25.26 1.02 15.03
CA THR A 71 -26.45 0.20 15.31
C THR A 71 -26.22 -1.28 15.04
N ILE A 72 -25.43 -1.63 14.00
CA ILE A 72 -25.08 -3.03 13.69
C ILE A 72 -24.18 -3.61 14.80
N LEU A 73 -23.24 -2.82 15.31
CA LEU A 73 -22.32 -3.24 16.36
C LEU A 73 -23.03 -3.36 17.72
N GLU A 74 -23.94 -2.42 18.00
CA GLU A 74 -24.77 -2.41 19.22
C GLU A 74 -25.75 -3.60 19.23
N ALA A 75 -26.38 -3.93 18.11
CA ALA A 75 -27.22 -5.10 17.99
C ALA A 75 -26.45 -6.40 18.28
N ALA A 76 -25.25 -6.52 17.72
CA ALA A 76 -24.39 -7.67 17.98
C ALA A 76 -23.94 -7.78 19.45
N ASP A 77 -23.69 -6.65 20.12
CA ASP A 77 -23.38 -6.62 21.56
C ASP A 77 -24.59 -7.09 22.39
N ILE A 78 -25.82 -6.68 22.01
CA ILE A 78 -27.06 -7.13 22.67
C ILE A 78 -27.26 -8.63 22.47
N ASP A 79 -26.93 -9.17 21.30
CA ASP A 79 -26.97 -10.61 20.99
C ASP A 79 -25.87 -11.40 21.73
N GLY A 80 -25.04 -10.75 22.55
CA GLY A 80 -23.98 -11.39 23.35
C GLY A 80 -22.75 -11.78 22.53
N ALA A 81 -22.55 -11.21 21.34
CA ALA A 81 -21.37 -11.51 20.53
C ALA A 81 -20.10 -10.94 21.18
N SER A 82 -19.06 -11.76 21.30
CA SER A 82 -17.77 -11.29 21.80
C SER A 82 -17.11 -10.32 20.79
N SER A 83 -16.24 -9.44 21.28
CA SER A 83 -15.48 -8.48 20.42
C SER A 83 -14.77 -9.15 19.26
N HIS A 84 -14.21 -10.35 19.49
CA HIS A 84 -13.55 -11.13 18.46
C HIS A 84 -14.54 -11.64 17.39
N MET A 85 -15.73 -12.04 17.82
CA MET A 85 -16.80 -12.48 16.92
C MET A 85 -17.31 -11.31 16.08
N ILE A 86 -17.54 -10.14 16.69
CA ILE A 86 -17.93 -8.91 15.99
C ILE A 86 -16.87 -8.54 14.95
N LEU A 87 -15.59 -8.55 15.34
CA LEU A 87 -14.50 -8.26 14.39
C LEU A 87 -14.50 -9.22 13.20
N ARG A 88 -14.54 -10.54 13.44
CA ARG A 88 -14.38 -11.54 12.37
C ARG A 88 -15.62 -11.73 11.51
N LYS A 89 -16.82 -11.67 12.13
CA LYS A 89 -18.07 -11.99 11.43
C LYS A 89 -18.82 -10.78 10.89
N ILE A 90 -18.53 -9.59 11.41
CA ILE A 90 -19.25 -8.37 11.02
C ILE A 90 -18.30 -7.34 10.42
N VAL A 91 -17.30 -6.87 11.21
CA VAL A 91 -16.45 -5.75 10.79
C VAL A 91 -15.56 -6.12 9.60
N LEU A 92 -14.84 -7.25 9.68
CA LEU A 92 -13.96 -7.67 8.58
C LEU A 92 -14.71 -7.92 7.26
N PRO A 93 -15.81 -8.69 7.22
CA PRO A 93 -16.56 -8.90 5.98
C PRO A 93 -17.11 -7.60 5.38
N ILE A 94 -17.65 -6.70 6.19
CA ILE A 94 -18.14 -5.40 5.73
C ILE A 94 -16.99 -4.53 5.22
N SER A 95 -15.79 -4.66 5.80
CA SER A 95 -14.61 -3.88 5.43
C SER A 95 -13.84 -4.45 4.22
N VAL A 96 -14.21 -5.63 3.70
CA VAL A 96 -13.53 -6.25 2.53
C VAL A 96 -13.35 -5.28 1.36
N PRO A 97 -14.34 -4.48 0.94
CA PRO A 97 -14.15 -3.53 -0.16
C PRO A 97 -13.04 -2.50 0.15
N GLY A 98 -12.95 -2.03 1.40
CA GLY A 98 -11.89 -1.10 1.82
C GLY A 98 -10.51 -1.76 1.85
N ILE A 99 -10.44 -3.01 2.28
CA ILE A 99 -9.19 -3.80 2.25
C ILE A 99 -8.74 -4.00 0.81
N VAL A 100 -9.66 -4.39 -0.08
CA VAL A 100 -9.36 -4.56 -1.51
C VAL A 100 -8.86 -3.24 -2.12
N THR A 101 -9.51 -2.13 -1.80
CA THR A 101 -9.07 -0.79 -2.24
C THR A 101 -7.64 -0.49 -1.76
N ALA A 102 -7.34 -0.72 -0.49
CA ALA A 102 -5.99 -0.53 0.05
C ALA A 102 -4.96 -1.42 -0.68
N CYS A 103 -5.28 -2.69 -0.91
CA CYS A 103 -4.42 -3.62 -1.67
C CYS A 103 -4.14 -3.12 -3.09
N ILE A 104 -5.15 -2.59 -3.78
CA ILE A 104 -5.00 -2.04 -5.14
C ILE A 104 -4.00 -0.88 -5.13
N PHE A 105 -4.13 0.07 -4.18
CA PHE A 105 -3.19 1.18 -4.05
C PHE A 105 -1.77 0.69 -3.75
N ILE A 106 -1.61 -0.28 -2.85
CA ILE A 106 -0.31 -0.88 -2.54
C ILE A 106 0.31 -1.49 -3.80
N ILE A 107 -0.45 -2.29 -4.54
CA ILE A 107 0.05 -2.97 -5.75
C ILE A 107 0.51 -1.93 -6.78
N ILE A 108 -0.32 -0.91 -7.05
CA ILE A 108 0.01 0.14 -8.02
C ILE A 108 1.24 0.93 -7.58
N ASN A 109 1.32 1.32 -6.30
CA ASN A 109 2.47 2.06 -5.76
C ASN A 109 3.75 1.23 -5.85
N CYS A 110 3.73 -0.04 -5.40
CA CYS A 110 4.89 -0.92 -5.44
C CYS A 110 5.32 -1.26 -6.87
N TRP A 111 4.35 -1.44 -7.78
CA TRP A 111 4.62 -1.74 -9.19
C TRP A 111 5.33 -0.59 -9.91
N ASN A 112 4.96 0.65 -9.59
CA ASN A 112 5.51 1.85 -10.23
C ASN A 112 6.70 2.45 -9.45
N GLU A 113 7.08 1.85 -8.31
CA GLU A 113 8.15 2.39 -7.50
C GLU A 113 9.52 2.12 -8.15
N LEU A 114 10.27 3.18 -8.33
CA LEU A 114 11.59 3.14 -8.95
C LEU A 114 12.72 3.55 -7.98
N LEU A 115 12.49 4.51 -7.10
CA LEU A 115 13.59 5.17 -6.37
C LEU A 115 14.22 4.25 -5.33
N PHE A 116 13.39 3.64 -4.48
CA PHE A 116 13.87 2.69 -3.47
C PHE A 116 14.37 1.40 -4.11
N ALA A 117 13.65 0.89 -5.13
CA ALA A 117 14.08 -0.28 -5.88
C ALA A 117 15.46 -0.06 -6.51
N ASN A 118 15.67 1.09 -7.18
CA ASN A 118 16.95 1.41 -7.80
C ASN A 118 18.08 1.59 -6.78
N LEU A 119 17.77 2.04 -5.57
CA LEU A 119 18.76 2.20 -4.50
C LEU A 119 19.14 0.87 -3.85
N LEU A 120 18.18 -0.05 -3.71
CA LEU A 120 18.30 -1.28 -2.93
C LEU A 120 18.49 -2.54 -3.78
N SER A 121 18.34 -2.47 -5.11
CA SER A 121 18.35 -3.61 -6.02
C SER A 121 19.46 -3.40 -7.06
N GLN A 122 20.56 -4.12 -6.89
CA GLN A 122 21.73 -4.04 -7.76
C GLN A 122 21.87 -5.26 -8.67
N SER A 123 21.54 -6.44 -8.17
CA SER A 123 21.64 -7.69 -8.91
C SER A 123 20.38 -7.99 -9.73
N ASP A 124 20.50 -8.86 -10.72
CA ASP A 124 19.36 -9.31 -11.53
C ASP A 124 18.31 -10.07 -10.73
N VAL A 125 18.69 -10.67 -9.61
CA VAL A 125 17.78 -11.44 -8.74
C VAL A 125 16.82 -10.55 -7.96
N SER A 126 17.26 -9.35 -7.59
CA SER A 126 16.46 -8.39 -6.82
C SER A 126 15.78 -7.32 -7.68
N ARG A 127 16.18 -7.22 -8.96
CA ARG A 127 15.77 -6.13 -9.86
C ARG A 127 14.27 -6.11 -10.14
N THR A 128 13.65 -4.97 -9.90
CA THR A 128 12.26 -4.73 -10.29
C THR A 128 12.17 -4.35 -11.78
N ILE A 129 10.95 -4.45 -12.35
CA ILE A 129 10.73 -4.08 -13.76
C ILE A 129 11.06 -2.61 -14.04
N GLN A 130 10.79 -1.72 -13.09
CA GLN A 130 11.08 -0.28 -13.24
C GLN A 130 12.59 -0.02 -13.31
N VAL A 131 13.37 -0.72 -12.50
CA VAL A 131 14.84 -0.65 -12.53
C VAL A 131 15.38 -1.27 -13.82
N ALA A 132 14.79 -2.37 -14.30
CA ALA A 132 15.16 -2.99 -15.56
C ALA A 132 14.89 -2.06 -16.76
N ILE A 133 13.76 -1.38 -16.80
CA ILE A 133 13.45 -0.39 -17.85
C ILE A 133 14.49 0.73 -17.84
N ARG A 134 14.82 1.26 -16.65
CA ARG A 134 15.83 2.31 -16.52
C ARG A 134 17.19 1.87 -17.04
N SER A 135 17.56 0.60 -16.92
CA SER A 135 18.87 0.10 -17.39
C SER A 135 19.07 0.19 -18.89
N PHE A 136 17.99 0.26 -19.69
CA PHE A 136 18.06 0.52 -21.13
C PHE A 136 18.40 1.99 -21.49
N LEU A 137 18.25 2.90 -20.52
CA LEU A 137 18.48 4.33 -20.66
C LEU A 137 19.63 4.77 -19.75
N THR A 138 20.85 4.37 -20.09
CA THR A 138 22.05 4.79 -19.35
C THR A 138 22.62 6.08 -19.92
N THR A 139 23.49 6.74 -19.15
CA THR A 139 24.14 7.99 -19.57
C THR A 139 25.03 7.82 -20.83
N PHE A 140 25.56 6.63 -21.06
CA PHE A 140 26.50 6.33 -22.12
C PHE A 140 25.89 5.55 -23.29
N SER A 141 24.72 4.94 -23.11
CA SER A 141 24.00 4.22 -24.15
C SER A 141 22.52 4.26 -23.90
N ALA A 142 21.75 4.65 -24.90
CA ALA A 142 20.29 4.65 -24.81
C ALA A 142 19.71 3.75 -25.89
N ASN A 143 19.10 2.64 -25.46
CA ASN A 143 18.34 1.79 -26.35
C ASN A 143 16.84 2.09 -26.19
N TYR A 144 16.40 3.13 -26.86
CA TYR A 144 15.01 3.60 -26.78
C TYR A 144 13.99 2.54 -27.23
N ALA A 145 14.33 1.73 -28.25
CA ALA A 145 13.43 0.70 -28.75
C ALA A 145 13.12 -0.34 -27.65
N HIS A 146 14.15 -0.84 -26.96
CA HIS A 146 13.97 -1.77 -25.85
C HIS A 146 13.30 -1.11 -24.65
N ALA A 147 13.65 0.13 -24.32
CA ALA A 147 13.02 0.86 -23.22
C ALA A 147 11.53 1.05 -23.46
N PHE A 148 11.12 1.49 -24.64
CA PHE A 148 9.69 1.66 -24.97
C PHE A 148 8.94 0.33 -25.03
N ALA A 149 9.52 -0.73 -25.58
CA ALA A 149 8.91 -2.06 -25.56
C ALA A 149 8.68 -2.54 -24.10
N ALA A 150 9.69 -2.39 -23.24
CA ALA A 150 9.58 -2.75 -21.83
C ALA A 150 8.55 -1.88 -21.07
N MET A 151 8.45 -0.59 -21.37
CA MET A 151 7.41 0.30 -20.82
C MET A 151 6.01 -0.16 -21.23
N VAL A 152 5.79 -0.51 -22.50
CA VAL A 152 4.49 -1.03 -22.95
C VAL A 152 4.13 -2.29 -22.20
N ILE A 153 5.07 -3.23 -22.04
CA ILE A 153 4.83 -4.45 -21.28
C ILE A 153 4.51 -4.14 -19.81
N SER A 154 5.22 -3.18 -19.21
CA SER A 154 5.03 -2.81 -17.80
C SER A 154 3.71 -2.12 -17.52
N ILE A 155 3.08 -1.48 -18.49
CA ILE A 155 1.77 -0.83 -18.36
C ILE A 155 0.63 -1.86 -18.34
N LEU A 156 0.76 -3.00 -19.02
CA LEU A 156 -0.32 -3.98 -19.15
C LEU A 156 -0.90 -4.46 -17.80
N PRO A 157 -0.11 -4.87 -16.79
CA PRO A 157 -0.66 -5.25 -15.50
C PRO A 157 -1.46 -4.14 -14.83
N THR A 158 -1.01 -2.88 -14.95
CA THR A 158 -1.72 -1.72 -14.38
C THR A 158 -3.07 -1.51 -15.07
N ILE A 159 -3.12 -1.60 -16.40
CA ILE A 159 -4.37 -1.51 -17.17
C ILE A 159 -5.33 -2.63 -16.78
N ILE A 160 -4.82 -3.86 -16.67
CA ILE A 160 -5.62 -5.02 -16.27
C ILE A 160 -6.22 -4.80 -14.87
N ILE A 161 -5.40 -4.39 -13.90
CA ILE A 161 -5.87 -4.08 -12.54
C ILE A 161 -6.95 -3.01 -12.58
N TYR A 162 -6.73 -1.92 -13.32
CA TYR A 162 -7.72 -0.84 -13.47
C TYR A 162 -9.01 -1.34 -14.10
N ALA A 163 -8.95 -2.10 -15.20
CA ALA A 163 -10.12 -2.58 -15.92
C ALA A 163 -11.03 -3.47 -15.06
N PHE A 164 -10.45 -4.32 -14.20
CA PHE A 164 -11.23 -5.23 -13.35
C PHE A 164 -11.63 -4.63 -11.99
N LEU A 165 -10.98 -3.57 -11.53
CA LEU A 165 -11.15 -3.08 -10.17
C LEU A 165 -11.65 -1.64 -10.07
N THR A 166 -11.95 -0.99 -11.21
CA THR A 166 -12.43 0.40 -11.26
C THR A 166 -13.67 0.61 -10.38
N ASP A 167 -14.66 -0.27 -10.45
CA ASP A 167 -15.90 -0.14 -9.69
C ASP A 167 -15.63 -0.23 -8.16
N LYS A 168 -14.66 -1.05 -7.76
CA LYS A 168 -14.27 -1.20 -6.35
C LYS A 168 -13.46 0.00 -5.85
N ILE A 169 -12.66 0.61 -6.73
CA ILE A 169 -11.90 1.83 -6.40
C ILE A 169 -12.88 3.00 -6.18
N ILE A 170 -13.84 3.20 -7.10
CA ILE A 170 -14.82 4.28 -7.00
C ILE A 170 -15.69 4.11 -5.76
N GLY A 171 -16.22 2.90 -5.52
CA GLY A 171 -16.99 2.60 -4.30
C GLY A 171 -16.19 2.82 -3.02
N GLY A 172 -14.86 2.58 -3.07
CA GLY A 172 -13.95 2.78 -1.96
C GLY A 172 -13.67 4.25 -1.61
N MET A 173 -13.52 5.06 -2.62
CA MET A 173 -13.25 6.50 -2.44
C MET A 173 -14.51 7.26 -1.98
N THR A 174 -15.68 6.90 -2.48
CA THR A 174 -16.95 7.56 -2.13
C THR A 174 -17.43 7.24 -0.73
N ALA A 175 -17.21 6.03 -0.22
CA ALA A 175 -17.55 5.66 1.16
C ALA A 175 -16.78 6.49 2.22
N GLY A 176 -15.60 7.00 1.88
CA GLY A 176 -14.82 7.91 2.75
C GLY A 176 -15.20 9.38 2.61
N ALA A 177 -15.84 9.78 1.51
CA ALA A 177 -16.14 11.17 1.19
C ALA A 177 -17.56 11.60 1.62
N VAL A 178 -18.49 10.66 1.77
CA VAL A 178 -19.88 10.97 2.20
C VAL A 178 -19.92 11.04 3.74
N LYS A 179 -19.37 12.11 4.31
CA LYS A 179 -19.71 12.66 5.61
C LYS A 179 -20.26 14.06 5.36
N GLY A 180 -21.47 14.15 4.93
CA GLY A 180 -22.31 15.32 4.90
C GLY A 180 -23.59 15.01 5.61
#